data_8ab52c2525410abee399fc585e97e5e0
#
_entry.id   8ab52c2525410abee399fc585e97e5e0
#
_cell.length_a   1.000
_cell.length_b   1.000
_cell.length_c   1.000
_cell.angle_alpha   90.00
_cell.angle_beta   90.00
_cell.angle_gamma   90.00
#
_symmetry.space_group_name_H-M   'P 1'
#
loop_
_entity.id
_entity.type
_entity.pdbx_description
1 polymer ?
#
loop_
_entity_poly.entity_id
_entity_poly.type
_entity_poly.pdbx_seq_one_letter_code
_entity_poly.pdbx_strand_id
1 'polypeptide(L)'
;MNTTNSNTNTVFPVKSTEDTHGGFTGLEALEIGAARVQVDDKKIINCRADLNQLVPFKYKWAWEKYLAACANHWMPQEINMSADIALWRDPKGLSSDERLIIERSLGFFSTADSLVANNLVLAVYRHITNPECRQYLLRQAFEEALHTHAYQYVIESLGMDESRLFNMYRELPTVAKKTEWALPFTQSLADPLFRTGTPENDQRLLRDLIAFYVVFEGIFFYVGFSQILSMGRRNKMTGTAEQFQYILRDESMHLNFGIDVINQIKLENPHLWTSEFKTYVINLVKEGVDLEYQY
;
A
#
# COMPACT_ATOMS: atom_id res chain seq x y z
N MET A 1 -56.17 24.11 -33.59
CA MET A 1 -54.89 24.75 -33.83
C MET A 1 -53.82 23.73 -33.38
N ASN A 2 -53.21 23.12 -34.38
CA ASN A 2 -52.16 22.10 -34.19
C ASN A 2 -50.82 22.77 -33.91
N THR A 3 -50.13 22.34 -32.85
CA THR A 3 -48.69 22.59 -32.71
C THR A 3 -47.98 21.25 -32.59
N THR A 4 -47.35 20.88 -33.69
CA THR A 4 -46.44 19.73 -33.81
C THR A 4 -45.11 20.07 -33.18
N ASN A 5 -44.70 19.27 -32.18
CA ASN A 5 -43.37 19.27 -31.63
C ASN A 5 -42.49 18.29 -32.44
N SER A 6 -41.55 18.81 -33.19
CA SER A 6 -40.55 18.01 -33.91
C SER A 6 -39.32 17.80 -33.03
N ASN A 7 -39.17 16.61 -32.45
CA ASN A 7 -37.92 16.14 -31.88
C ASN A 7 -36.96 15.71 -33.00
N THR A 8 -35.97 16.52 -33.29
CA THR A 8 -34.86 16.13 -34.16
C THR A 8 -33.80 15.40 -33.34
N ASN A 9 -33.85 14.07 -33.38
CA ASN A 9 -32.71 13.24 -32.98
C ASN A 9 -31.59 13.40 -33.99
N THR A 10 -30.57 14.14 -33.66
CA THR A 10 -29.32 14.20 -34.44
C THR A 10 -28.55 12.92 -34.22
N VAL A 11 -28.71 11.95 -35.12
CA VAL A 11 -27.86 10.75 -35.16
C VAL A 11 -26.57 11.15 -35.91
N PHE A 12 -25.46 11.13 -35.22
CA PHE A 12 -24.17 11.29 -35.88
C PHE A 12 -23.82 10.03 -36.68
N PRO A 13 -23.34 10.14 -37.92
CA PRO A 13 -22.99 8.98 -38.73
C PRO A 13 -21.71 8.34 -38.20
N VAL A 14 -21.80 7.09 -37.75
CA VAL A 14 -20.64 6.24 -37.46
C VAL A 14 -19.99 5.85 -38.78
N LYS A 15 -18.78 6.32 -39.06
CA LYS A 15 -17.95 5.79 -40.13
C LYS A 15 -17.49 4.38 -39.75
N SER A 16 -18.01 3.38 -40.47
CA SER A 16 -17.50 2.00 -40.36
C SER A 16 -16.14 1.91 -41.06
N THR A 17 -15.08 1.83 -40.31
CA THR A 17 -13.83 1.26 -40.77
C THR A 17 -13.85 -0.21 -40.38
N GLU A 18 -13.82 -1.09 -41.38
CA GLU A 18 -13.63 -2.53 -41.20
C GLU A 18 -12.21 -2.79 -40.65
N ASP A 19 -12.07 -2.84 -39.34
CA ASP A 19 -10.87 -3.37 -38.69
C ASP A 19 -11.15 -4.79 -38.21
N THR A 20 -10.41 -5.73 -38.76
CA THR A 20 -10.58 -7.18 -38.60
C THR A 20 -10.07 -7.76 -37.26
N HIS A 21 -9.81 -6.93 -36.25
CA HIS A 21 -9.29 -7.37 -34.95
C HIS A 21 -10.05 -6.80 -33.76
N GLY A 22 -10.87 -7.64 -33.15
CA GLY A 22 -11.42 -7.47 -31.81
C GLY A 22 -12.58 -6.47 -31.70
N GLY A 23 -13.60 -6.82 -30.92
CA GLY A 23 -14.79 -5.98 -30.72
C GLY A 23 -14.47 -4.61 -30.14
N PHE A 24 -15.16 -3.58 -30.65
CA PHE A 24 -15.04 -2.21 -30.17
C PHE A 24 -15.51 -2.07 -28.72
N THR A 25 -14.73 -1.40 -27.92
CA THR A 25 -15.09 -1.05 -26.54
C THR A 25 -15.82 0.28 -26.42
N GLY A 26 -15.96 1.02 -27.55
CA GLY A 26 -16.56 2.36 -27.58
C GLY A 26 -15.60 3.51 -27.24
N LEU A 27 -14.37 3.17 -26.83
CA LEU A 27 -13.32 4.14 -26.49
C LEU A 27 -12.30 4.33 -27.62
N GLU A 28 -12.29 3.43 -28.60
CA GLU A 28 -11.35 3.46 -29.73
C GLU A 28 -11.55 4.67 -30.66
N ALA A 29 -12.74 5.29 -30.62
CA ALA A 29 -13.04 6.50 -31.40
C ALA A 29 -12.49 7.78 -30.77
N LEU A 30 -12.01 7.72 -29.53
CA LEU A 30 -11.37 8.85 -28.88
C LEU A 30 -9.88 8.79 -29.23
N GLU A 31 -9.39 9.71 -30.05
CA GLU A 31 -7.96 9.90 -30.37
C GLU A 31 -7.14 10.30 -29.14
N ILE A 32 -7.18 9.50 -28.08
CA ILE A 32 -6.44 9.74 -26.84
C ILE A 32 -5.07 9.02 -26.89
N GLY A 33 -4.74 8.37 -27.99
CA GLY A 33 -3.47 7.64 -28.17
C GLY A 33 -3.38 6.33 -27.37
N ALA A 34 -4.51 5.81 -26.88
CA ALA A 34 -4.58 4.55 -26.15
C ALA A 34 -5.04 3.42 -27.08
N ALA A 35 -4.12 2.79 -27.78
CA ALA A 35 -4.39 1.55 -28.50
C ALA A 35 -4.63 0.42 -27.48
N ARG A 36 -5.58 -0.48 -27.79
CA ARG A 36 -5.82 -1.67 -26.96
C ARG A 36 -4.57 -2.55 -26.93
N VAL A 37 -4.03 -2.79 -25.73
CA VAL A 37 -2.87 -3.66 -25.50
C VAL A 37 -3.34 -5.11 -25.50
N GLN A 38 -2.62 -5.98 -26.23
CA GLN A 38 -2.87 -7.42 -26.16
C GLN A 38 -2.48 -7.95 -24.77
N VAL A 39 -3.11 -9.06 -24.32
CA VAL A 39 -2.85 -9.64 -22.99
C VAL A 39 -1.38 -9.95 -22.78
N ASP A 40 -0.72 -10.49 -23.81
CA ASP A 40 0.70 -10.86 -23.75
C ASP A 40 1.64 -9.65 -23.69
N ASP A 41 1.19 -8.48 -24.18
CA ASP A 41 1.94 -7.23 -24.15
C ASP A 41 1.79 -6.48 -22.81
N LYS A 42 0.83 -6.87 -21.96
CA LYS A 42 0.65 -6.24 -20.64
C LYS A 42 1.85 -6.53 -19.77
N LYS A 43 2.46 -5.47 -19.25
CA LYS A 43 3.58 -5.53 -18.31
C LYS A 43 3.25 -4.76 -17.04
N ILE A 44 3.89 -5.09 -15.93
CA ILE A 44 3.70 -4.39 -14.66
C ILE A 44 4.18 -2.94 -14.76
N ILE A 45 5.28 -2.71 -15.46
CA ILE A 45 5.86 -1.36 -15.68
C ILE A 45 5.64 -0.85 -17.11
N ASN A 46 4.48 -1.06 -17.67
CA ASN A 46 4.14 -0.58 -19.01
C ASN A 46 3.30 0.71 -18.93
N CYS A 47 3.93 1.87 -19.09
CA CYS A 47 3.26 3.18 -19.04
C CYS A 47 2.28 3.44 -20.18
N ARG A 48 2.21 2.57 -21.19
CA ARG A 48 1.30 2.66 -22.34
C ARG A 48 0.10 1.71 -22.24
N ALA A 49 -0.01 0.94 -21.15
CA ALA A 49 -1.12 0.02 -20.98
C ALA A 49 -2.45 0.78 -20.86
N ASP A 50 -3.48 0.31 -21.55
CA ASP A 50 -4.86 0.80 -21.38
C ASP A 50 -5.42 0.28 -20.05
N LEU A 51 -5.72 1.20 -19.15
CA LEU A 51 -6.21 0.90 -17.81
C LEU A 51 -7.64 0.32 -17.78
N ASN A 52 -8.38 0.41 -18.88
CA ASN A 52 -9.72 -0.17 -18.99
C ASN A 52 -9.70 -1.64 -19.41
N GLN A 53 -8.53 -2.19 -19.73
CA GLN A 53 -8.38 -3.58 -20.13
C GLN A 53 -8.13 -4.52 -18.95
N LEU A 54 -9.12 -4.66 -18.08
CA LEU A 54 -9.06 -5.66 -17.00
C LEU A 54 -9.24 -7.09 -17.50
N VAL A 55 -10.00 -7.29 -18.57
CA VAL A 55 -10.30 -8.61 -19.12
C VAL A 55 -9.79 -8.71 -20.55
N PRO A 56 -9.10 -9.80 -20.92
CA PRO A 56 -8.66 -10.90 -20.09
C PRO A 56 -7.50 -10.53 -19.17
N PHE A 57 -7.43 -11.15 -17.99
CA PHE A 57 -6.37 -10.91 -17.02
C PHE A 57 -5.07 -11.61 -17.44
N LYS A 58 -3.96 -10.90 -17.45
CA LYS A 58 -2.63 -11.49 -17.58
C LYS A 58 -2.09 -11.93 -16.21
N TYR A 59 -2.27 -11.09 -15.20
CA TYR A 59 -1.81 -11.35 -13.84
C TYR A 59 -2.99 -11.75 -12.96
N LYS A 60 -3.53 -12.95 -13.22
CA LYS A 60 -4.66 -13.50 -12.47
C LYS A 60 -4.40 -13.52 -10.97
N TRP A 61 -3.16 -13.77 -10.55
CA TRP A 61 -2.74 -13.73 -9.16
C TRP A 61 -3.00 -12.38 -8.48
N ALA A 62 -2.80 -11.26 -9.19
CA ALA A 62 -3.07 -9.93 -8.65
C ALA A 62 -4.57 -9.69 -8.46
N TRP A 63 -5.38 -10.14 -9.40
CA TRP A 63 -6.84 -10.09 -9.29
C TRP A 63 -7.36 -10.94 -8.13
N GLU A 64 -6.85 -12.16 -7.96
CA GLU A 64 -7.21 -13.05 -6.84
C GLU A 64 -6.86 -12.42 -5.49
N LYS A 65 -5.70 -11.76 -5.38
CA LYS A 65 -5.32 -11.02 -4.17
C LYS A 65 -6.25 -9.82 -3.91
N TYR A 66 -6.65 -9.09 -4.94
CA TYR A 66 -7.64 -8.02 -4.81
C TYR A 66 -8.96 -8.53 -4.25
N LEU A 67 -9.47 -9.64 -4.76
CA LEU A 67 -10.70 -10.25 -4.26
C LEU A 67 -10.55 -10.74 -2.81
N ALA A 68 -9.41 -11.33 -2.46
CA ALA A 68 -9.12 -11.76 -1.10
C ALA A 68 -9.06 -10.58 -0.12
N ALA A 69 -8.43 -9.47 -0.52
CA ALA A 69 -8.40 -8.25 0.27
C ALA A 69 -9.80 -7.66 0.46
N CYS A 70 -10.61 -7.61 -0.60
CA CYS A 70 -12.00 -7.14 -0.51
C CYS A 70 -12.88 -8.01 0.41
N ALA A 71 -12.56 -9.29 0.56
CA ALA A 71 -13.27 -10.18 1.48
C ALA A 71 -12.90 -9.96 2.95
N ASN A 72 -11.77 -9.32 3.24
CA ASN A 72 -11.38 -8.94 4.59
C ASN A 72 -12.06 -7.60 4.94
N HIS A 73 -13.19 -7.67 5.63
CA HIS A 73 -13.96 -6.49 6.01
C HIS A 73 -14.05 -6.38 7.52
N TRP A 74 -13.64 -5.23 8.05
CA TRP A 74 -13.69 -4.89 9.46
C TRP A 74 -13.68 -3.37 9.64
N MET A 75 -14.11 -2.91 10.83
CA MET A 75 -14.10 -1.49 11.18
C MET A 75 -13.59 -1.32 12.60
N PRO A 76 -12.74 -0.32 12.87
CA PRO A 76 -12.17 -0.08 14.20
C PRO A 76 -13.19 0.03 15.31
N GLN A 77 -14.31 0.69 15.06
CA GLN A 77 -15.37 0.93 16.04
C GLN A 77 -16.13 -0.32 16.49
N GLU A 78 -16.01 -1.43 15.75
CA GLU A 78 -16.66 -2.69 16.10
C GLU A 78 -15.93 -3.42 17.23
N ILE A 79 -14.68 -2.99 17.53
CA ILE A 79 -13.85 -3.62 18.55
C ILE A 79 -14.06 -2.94 19.91
N ASN A 80 -14.32 -3.77 20.92
CA ASN A 80 -14.62 -3.28 22.26
C ASN A 80 -13.34 -2.90 23.03
N MET A 81 -13.18 -1.61 23.31
CA MET A 81 -12.04 -1.04 24.04
C MET A 81 -12.26 -0.92 25.56
N SER A 82 -13.41 -1.34 26.11
CA SER A 82 -13.75 -1.07 27.52
C SER A 82 -12.75 -1.67 28.51
N ALA A 83 -12.26 -2.88 28.26
CA ALA A 83 -11.26 -3.53 29.10
C ALA A 83 -9.91 -2.80 29.04
N ASP A 84 -9.51 -2.36 27.85
CA ASP A 84 -8.28 -1.61 27.64
C ASP A 84 -8.32 -0.24 28.32
N ILE A 85 -9.44 0.46 28.24
CA ILE A 85 -9.67 1.74 28.91
C ILE A 85 -9.56 1.58 30.43
N ALA A 86 -10.18 0.54 31.00
CA ALA A 86 -10.10 0.26 32.43
C ALA A 86 -8.66 -0.04 32.86
N LEU A 87 -7.96 -0.89 32.11
CA LEU A 87 -6.58 -1.28 32.38
C LEU A 87 -5.61 -0.09 32.24
N TRP A 88 -5.80 0.75 31.23
CA TRP A 88 -4.99 1.94 30.99
C TRP A 88 -5.14 2.98 32.11
N ARG A 89 -6.36 3.17 32.63
CA ARG A 89 -6.66 4.11 33.71
C ARG A 89 -6.23 3.63 35.08
N ASP A 90 -6.08 2.31 35.28
CA ASP A 90 -5.57 1.76 36.54
C ASP A 90 -4.06 2.04 36.67
N PRO A 91 -3.60 2.78 37.70
CA PRO A 91 -2.18 3.03 37.91
C PRO A 91 -1.34 1.77 38.09
N LYS A 92 -1.96 0.64 38.48
CA LYS A 92 -1.32 -0.65 38.67
C LYS A 92 -1.61 -1.64 37.53
N GLY A 93 -2.39 -1.26 36.56
CA GLY A 93 -2.84 -2.12 35.45
C GLY A 93 -1.68 -2.51 34.50
N LEU A 94 -0.88 -1.54 34.13
CA LEU A 94 0.27 -1.69 33.24
C LEU A 94 1.52 -1.14 33.90
N SER A 95 2.67 -1.80 33.66
CA SER A 95 3.98 -1.26 34.03
C SER A 95 4.33 -0.02 33.20
N SER A 96 5.34 0.72 33.62
CA SER A 96 5.89 1.85 32.86
C SER A 96 6.36 1.42 31.47
N ASP A 97 7.03 0.27 31.38
CA ASP A 97 7.55 -0.27 30.13
C ASP A 97 6.44 -0.72 29.17
N GLU A 98 5.38 -1.33 29.71
CA GLU A 98 4.20 -1.72 28.92
C GLU A 98 3.48 -0.49 28.34
N ARG A 99 3.35 0.58 29.13
CA ARG A 99 2.79 1.86 28.64
C ARG A 99 3.67 2.47 27.56
N LEU A 100 4.98 2.45 27.76
CA LEU A 100 5.95 2.98 26.80
C LEU A 100 5.90 2.21 25.48
N ILE A 101 5.77 0.88 25.50
CA ILE A 101 5.61 0.05 24.30
C ILE A 101 4.36 0.48 23.52
N ILE A 102 3.22 0.63 24.20
CA ILE A 102 1.98 1.06 23.54
C ILE A 102 2.12 2.44 22.91
N GLU A 103 2.61 3.42 23.66
CA GLU A 103 2.80 4.79 23.19
C GLU A 103 3.72 4.84 21.97
N ARG A 104 4.87 4.16 22.03
CA ARG A 104 5.85 4.14 20.93
C ARG A 104 5.31 3.42 19.69
N SER A 105 4.64 2.28 19.89
CA SER A 105 4.03 1.55 18.77
C SER A 105 2.97 2.39 18.06
N LEU A 106 2.05 2.99 18.81
CA LEU A 106 1.01 3.88 18.24
C LEU A 106 1.62 5.10 17.55
N GLY A 107 2.64 5.72 18.16
CA GLY A 107 3.34 6.85 17.55
C GLY A 107 4.11 6.49 16.28
N PHE A 108 4.68 5.30 16.20
CA PHE A 108 5.32 4.80 14.99
C PHE A 108 4.29 4.52 13.88
N PHE A 109 3.28 3.70 14.16
CA PHE A 109 2.31 3.27 13.15
C PHE A 109 1.46 4.42 12.62
N SER A 110 1.01 5.34 13.46
CA SER A 110 0.22 6.50 13.02
C SER A 110 0.93 7.35 11.96
N THR A 111 2.26 7.39 12.00
CA THR A 111 3.06 8.11 11.01
C THR A 111 3.40 7.22 9.82
N ALA A 112 3.73 5.95 10.08
CA ALA A 112 4.17 4.99 9.09
C ALA A 112 3.09 4.76 8.02
N ASP A 113 1.86 4.46 8.41
CA ASP A 113 0.76 4.17 7.48
C ASP A 113 0.36 5.41 6.65
N SER A 114 0.47 6.60 7.21
CA SER A 114 0.31 7.84 6.42
C SER A 114 1.37 7.97 5.33
N LEU A 115 2.62 7.60 5.61
CA LEU A 115 3.69 7.58 4.60
C LEU A 115 3.44 6.50 3.55
N VAL A 116 2.96 5.32 3.98
CA VAL A 116 2.61 4.20 3.09
C VAL A 116 1.51 4.61 2.14
N ALA A 117 0.38 5.12 2.64
CA ALA A 117 -0.75 5.57 1.82
C ALA A 117 -0.31 6.61 0.78
N ASN A 118 0.48 7.61 1.19
CA ASN A 118 1.02 8.61 0.28
C ASN A 118 1.94 8.00 -0.79
N ASN A 119 2.83 7.08 -0.40
CA ASN A 119 3.73 6.41 -1.33
C ASN A 119 2.96 5.58 -2.36
N LEU A 120 1.93 4.85 -1.94
CA LEU A 120 1.10 4.06 -2.84
C LEU A 120 0.44 4.94 -3.90
N VAL A 121 -0.25 6.00 -3.48
CA VAL A 121 -1.07 6.84 -4.37
C VAL A 121 -0.21 7.75 -5.24
N LEU A 122 0.82 8.41 -4.67
CA LEU A 122 1.61 9.42 -5.37
C LEU A 122 2.80 8.84 -6.14
N ALA A 123 3.27 7.67 -5.77
CA ALA A 123 4.47 7.06 -6.33
C ALA A 123 4.20 5.72 -7.01
N VAL A 124 3.96 4.65 -6.25
CA VAL A 124 3.88 3.28 -6.77
C VAL A 124 2.80 3.11 -7.83
N TYR A 125 1.58 3.58 -7.57
CA TYR A 125 0.44 3.49 -8.49
C TYR A 125 0.73 4.09 -9.87
N ARG A 126 1.55 5.12 -9.93
CA ARG A 126 1.92 5.79 -11.18
C ARG A 126 2.79 4.92 -12.07
N HIS A 127 3.64 4.08 -11.49
CA HIS A 127 4.63 3.28 -12.23
C HIS A 127 4.17 1.83 -12.46
N ILE A 128 3.34 1.30 -11.59
CA ILE A 128 2.70 0.00 -11.78
C ILE A 128 1.43 0.22 -12.60
N THR A 129 1.49 -0.03 -13.90
CA THR A 129 0.46 0.35 -14.86
C THR A 129 -0.50 -0.79 -15.23
N ASN A 130 -0.20 -2.02 -14.83
CA ASN A 130 -1.08 -3.15 -15.08
C ASN A 130 -2.41 -2.98 -14.32
N PRO A 131 -3.57 -3.16 -15.00
CA PRO A 131 -4.88 -2.90 -14.41
C PRO A 131 -5.19 -3.73 -13.16
N GLU A 132 -4.88 -5.02 -13.15
CA GLU A 132 -5.15 -5.93 -12.03
C GLU A 132 -4.33 -5.54 -10.80
N CYS A 133 -3.07 -5.15 -11.00
CA CYS A 133 -2.21 -4.66 -9.93
C CYS A 133 -2.70 -3.32 -9.40
N ARG A 134 -3.19 -2.42 -10.26
CA ARG A 134 -3.76 -1.14 -9.84
C ARG A 134 -5.01 -1.27 -9.01
N GLN A 135 -5.87 -2.25 -9.31
CA GLN A 135 -7.03 -2.54 -8.46
C GLN A 135 -6.58 -2.91 -7.05
N TYR A 136 -5.55 -3.75 -6.94
CA TYR A 136 -5.00 -4.11 -5.64
C TYR A 136 -4.39 -2.90 -4.91
N LEU A 137 -3.59 -2.09 -5.58
CA LEU A 137 -2.97 -0.89 -4.98
C LEU A 137 -4.01 0.11 -4.44
N LEU A 138 -5.14 0.27 -5.12
CA LEU A 138 -6.25 1.09 -4.62
C LEU A 138 -6.89 0.48 -3.38
N ARG A 139 -7.04 -0.84 -3.34
CA ARG A 139 -7.53 -1.54 -2.16
C ARG A 139 -6.55 -1.40 -0.99
N GLN A 140 -5.27 -1.60 -1.21
CA GLN A 140 -4.22 -1.39 -0.21
C GLN A 140 -4.26 0.04 0.34
N ALA A 141 -4.33 1.05 -0.52
CA ALA A 141 -4.42 2.45 -0.08
C ALA A 141 -5.66 2.73 0.80
N PHE A 142 -6.78 2.05 0.55
CA PHE A 142 -7.95 2.10 1.42
C PHE A 142 -7.68 1.44 2.78
N GLU A 143 -7.01 0.30 2.81
CA GLU A 143 -6.66 -0.41 4.05
C GLU A 143 -5.71 0.42 4.91
N GLU A 144 -4.73 1.11 4.33
CA GLU A 144 -3.85 2.05 5.05
C GLU A 144 -4.62 3.21 5.71
N ALA A 145 -5.64 3.73 5.04
CA ALA A 145 -6.51 4.73 5.62
C ALA A 145 -7.33 4.17 6.79
N LEU A 146 -7.74 2.90 6.70
CA LEU A 146 -8.45 2.19 7.77
C LEU A 146 -7.52 1.92 8.97
N HIS A 147 -6.26 1.55 8.72
CA HIS A 147 -5.25 1.38 9.77
C HIS A 147 -4.98 2.68 10.53
N THR A 148 -4.79 3.79 9.82
CA THR A 148 -4.66 5.12 10.43
C THR A 148 -5.85 5.44 11.33
N HIS A 149 -7.08 5.15 10.89
CA HIS A 149 -8.29 5.30 11.70
C HIS A 149 -8.28 4.38 12.93
N ALA A 150 -7.80 3.14 12.81
CA ALA A 150 -7.70 2.21 13.93
C ALA A 150 -6.76 2.74 15.02
N TYR A 151 -5.60 3.27 14.66
CA TYR A 151 -4.68 3.87 15.64
C TYR A 151 -5.29 5.09 16.30
N GLN A 152 -5.95 5.96 15.54
CA GLN A 152 -6.66 7.11 16.10
C GLN A 152 -7.74 6.65 17.08
N TYR A 153 -8.54 5.65 16.73
CA TYR A 153 -9.58 5.10 17.58
C TYR A 153 -9.02 4.55 18.90
N VAL A 154 -7.87 3.86 18.86
CA VAL A 154 -7.18 3.40 20.09
C VAL A 154 -6.70 4.58 20.92
N ILE A 155 -6.03 5.56 20.32
CA ILE A 155 -5.49 6.76 20.99
C ILE A 155 -6.62 7.54 21.70
N GLU A 156 -7.71 7.83 21.00
CA GLU A 156 -8.88 8.51 21.53
C GLU A 156 -9.54 7.70 22.67
N SER A 157 -9.74 6.40 22.47
CA SER A 157 -10.35 5.51 23.47
C SER A 157 -9.57 5.49 24.78
N LEU A 158 -8.25 5.49 24.72
CA LEU A 158 -7.37 5.50 25.89
C LEU A 158 -7.20 6.90 26.49
N GLY A 159 -7.64 7.96 25.80
CA GLY A 159 -7.49 9.35 26.23
C GLY A 159 -6.05 9.82 26.22
N MET A 160 -5.26 9.37 25.23
CA MET A 160 -3.87 9.78 25.05
C MET A 160 -3.77 11.15 24.38
N ASP A 161 -2.64 11.81 24.53
CA ASP A 161 -2.32 13.06 23.82
C ASP A 161 -1.96 12.76 22.37
N GLU A 162 -2.90 13.02 21.47
CA GLU A 162 -2.74 12.79 20.02
C GLU A 162 -1.58 13.58 19.45
N SER A 163 -1.45 14.87 19.83
CA SER A 163 -0.39 15.73 19.31
C SER A 163 1.00 15.21 19.66
N ARG A 164 1.17 14.70 20.88
CA ARG A 164 2.41 14.08 21.33
C ARG A 164 2.71 12.81 20.54
N LEU A 165 1.71 11.94 20.38
CA LEU A 165 1.89 10.66 19.69
C LEU A 165 2.20 10.86 18.20
N PHE A 166 1.47 11.70 17.50
CA PHE A 166 1.72 12.00 16.09
C PHE A 166 3.04 12.74 15.84
N ASN A 167 3.66 13.36 16.86
CA ASN A 167 4.98 13.99 16.74
C ASN A 167 6.15 13.09 17.16
N MET A 168 5.89 11.86 17.65
CA MET A 168 6.94 10.96 18.11
C MET A 168 8.01 10.64 17.06
N TYR A 169 7.66 10.62 15.78
CA TYR A 169 8.62 10.42 14.69
C TYR A 169 9.71 11.50 14.61
N ARG A 170 9.47 12.69 15.23
CA ARG A 170 10.44 13.77 15.34
C ARG A 170 11.20 13.76 16.66
N GLU A 171 10.54 13.32 17.72
CA GLU A 171 11.04 13.41 19.08
C GLU A 171 11.81 12.18 19.52
N LEU A 172 11.46 10.99 19.01
CA LEU A 172 12.13 9.73 19.34
C LEU A 172 13.20 9.42 18.30
N PRO A 173 14.49 9.44 18.66
CA PRO A 173 15.59 9.24 17.70
C PRO A 173 15.50 7.90 16.95
N THR A 174 14.97 6.85 17.60
CA THR A 174 14.85 5.52 17.00
C THR A 174 13.72 5.46 15.96
N VAL A 175 12.61 6.14 16.18
CA VAL A 175 11.52 6.29 15.20
C VAL A 175 11.95 7.22 14.06
N ALA A 176 12.59 8.34 14.39
CA ALA A 176 13.12 9.28 13.42
C ALA A 176 14.07 8.62 12.42
N LYS A 177 15.00 7.80 12.88
CA LYS A 177 15.94 7.06 12.03
C LYS A 177 15.25 6.13 11.03
N LYS A 178 14.19 5.41 11.43
CA LYS A 178 13.43 4.56 10.52
C LYS A 178 12.73 5.39 9.44
N THR A 179 12.13 6.52 9.83
CA THR A 179 11.48 7.45 8.90
C THR A 179 12.50 8.07 7.95
N GLU A 180 13.62 8.56 8.46
CA GLU A 180 14.70 9.12 7.64
C GLU A 180 15.27 8.11 6.65
N TRP A 181 15.38 6.85 7.05
CA TRP A 181 15.81 5.77 6.17
C TRP A 181 14.79 5.51 5.04
N ALA A 182 13.48 5.56 5.33
CA ALA A 182 12.42 5.25 4.37
C ALA A 182 12.17 6.39 3.36
N LEU A 183 12.29 7.66 3.79
CA LEU A 183 11.95 8.82 2.97
C LEU A 183 12.61 8.87 1.59
N PRO A 184 13.92 8.60 1.40
CA PRO A 184 14.55 8.64 0.08
C PRO A 184 13.90 7.69 -0.93
N PHE A 185 13.43 6.53 -0.49
CA PHE A 185 12.81 5.53 -1.36
C PHE A 185 11.40 5.95 -1.80
N THR A 186 10.64 6.57 -0.92
CA THR A 186 9.30 7.09 -1.24
C THR A 186 9.37 8.34 -2.12
N GLN A 187 10.25 9.28 -1.80
CA GLN A 187 10.41 10.54 -2.54
C GLN A 187 10.95 10.30 -3.95
N SER A 188 11.80 9.32 -4.13
CA SER A 188 12.43 9.00 -5.40
C SER A 188 11.41 8.69 -6.51
N LEU A 189 10.36 7.92 -6.19
CA LEU A 189 9.30 7.56 -7.13
C LEU A 189 8.24 8.65 -7.28
N ALA A 190 8.09 9.52 -6.29
CA ALA A 190 7.15 10.64 -6.33
C ALA A 190 7.66 11.80 -7.21
N ASP A 191 8.94 11.84 -7.57
CA ASP A 191 9.50 12.87 -8.46
C ASP A 191 8.69 12.95 -9.76
N PRO A 192 8.12 14.12 -10.10
CA PRO A 192 7.36 14.30 -11.34
C PRO A 192 8.14 14.00 -12.62
N LEU A 193 9.46 14.08 -12.57
CA LEU A 193 10.35 13.81 -13.71
C LEU A 193 10.80 12.35 -13.80
N PHE A 194 10.60 11.56 -12.75
CA PHE A 194 10.94 10.14 -12.79
C PHE A 194 10.09 9.39 -13.83
N ARG A 195 10.74 8.59 -14.66
CA ARG A 195 10.11 7.75 -15.69
C ARG A 195 10.77 6.38 -15.70
N THR A 196 9.98 5.35 -15.82
CA THR A 196 10.42 3.99 -16.11
C THR A 196 10.73 3.83 -17.61
N GLY A 197 11.43 2.76 -17.97
CA GLY A 197 11.78 2.41 -19.36
C GLY A 197 13.27 2.54 -19.70
N THR A 198 14.12 2.87 -18.72
CA THR A 198 15.57 2.70 -18.80
C THR A 198 16.04 1.74 -17.72
N PRO A 199 17.11 0.95 -17.95
CA PRO A 199 17.60 -0.02 -16.96
C PRO A 199 17.87 0.60 -15.59
N GLU A 200 18.40 1.81 -15.54
CA GLU A 200 18.74 2.53 -14.31
C GLU A 200 17.46 2.89 -13.52
N ASN A 201 16.46 3.45 -14.21
CA ASN A 201 15.21 3.85 -13.56
C ASN A 201 14.35 2.64 -13.19
N ASP A 202 14.35 1.60 -14.00
CA ASP A 202 13.64 0.36 -13.71
C ASP A 202 14.25 -0.37 -12.52
N GLN A 203 15.59 -0.36 -12.41
CA GLN A 203 16.30 -0.88 -11.24
C GLN A 203 16.04 -0.02 -9.99
N ARG A 204 15.94 1.31 -10.15
CA ARG A 204 15.56 2.22 -9.06
C ARG A 204 14.13 1.94 -8.57
N LEU A 205 13.17 1.75 -9.47
CA LEU A 205 11.81 1.33 -9.09
C LEU A 205 11.85 0.00 -8.31
N LEU A 206 12.57 -0.99 -8.80
CA LEU A 206 12.68 -2.29 -8.13
C LEU A 206 13.31 -2.17 -6.74
N ARG A 207 14.35 -1.36 -6.58
CA ARG A 207 14.98 -1.04 -5.29
C ARG A 207 13.96 -0.44 -4.31
N ASP A 208 13.22 0.57 -4.77
CA ASP A 208 12.30 1.32 -3.94
C ASP A 208 11.08 0.46 -3.53
N LEU A 209 10.62 -0.43 -4.41
CA LEU A 209 9.61 -1.44 -4.07
C LEU A 209 10.12 -2.44 -3.01
N ILE A 210 11.39 -2.87 -3.10
CA ILE A 210 11.99 -3.77 -2.11
C ILE A 210 12.12 -3.07 -0.76
N ALA A 211 12.61 -1.82 -0.74
CA ALA A 211 12.70 -1.03 0.49
C ALA A 211 11.33 -0.85 1.15
N PHE A 212 10.31 -0.56 0.34
CA PHE A 212 8.95 -0.32 0.78
C PHE A 212 8.28 -1.61 1.31
N TYR A 213 8.10 -2.61 0.46
CA TYR A 213 7.35 -3.81 0.84
C TYR A 213 8.12 -4.74 1.77
N VAL A 214 9.41 -4.98 1.50
CA VAL A 214 10.16 -6.00 2.27
C VAL A 214 10.69 -5.43 3.58
N VAL A 215 11.23 -4.22 3.57
CA VAL A 215 11.85 -3.65 4.78
C VAL A 215 10.83 -2.89 5.60
N PHE A 216 10.11 -1.95 5.00
CA PHE A 216 9.20 -1.08 5.74
C PHE A 216 7.94 -1.83 6.18
N GLU A 217 7.13 -2.36 5.28
CA GLU A 217 5.92 -3.12 5.62
C GLU A 217 6.25 -4.53 6.17
N GLY A 218 7.34 -5.15 5.70
CA GLY A 218 7.74 -6.48 6.15
C GLY A 218 8.44 -6.46 7.51
N ILE A 219 9.62 -5.83 7.61
CA ILE A 219 10.45 -5.91 8.83
C ILE A 219 9.91 -4.96 9.91
N PHE A 220 9.79 -3.66 9.61
CA PHE A 220 9.45 -2.67 10.63
C PHE A 220 8.06 -2.88 11.23
N PHE A 221 7.07 -3.18 10.39
CA PHE A 221 5.70 -3.39 10.87
C PHE A 221 5.58 -4.66 11.71
N TYR A 222 6.16 -5.76 11.26
CA TYR A 222 6.05 -7.04 11.98
C TYR A 222 6.74 -7.03 13.34
N VAL A 223 7.84 -6.31 13.50
CA VAL A 223 8.45 -6.11 14.80
C VAL A 223 7.52 -5.34 15.74
N GLY A 224 6.93 -4.25 15.26
CA GLY A 224 5.94 -3.49 16.03
C GLY A 224 4.69 -4.30 16.39
N PHE A 225 4.14 -5.06 15.45
CA PHE A 225 2.99 -5.95 15.71
C PHE A 225 3.29 -6.97 16.77
N SER A 226 4.47 -7.58 16.76
CA SER A 226 4.86 -8.59 17.74
C SER A 226 4.84 -8.06 19.17
N GLN A 227 5.17 -6.79 19.37
CA GLN A 227 5.15 -6.14 20.68
C GLN A 227 3.72 -6.03 21.23
N ILE A 228 2.79 -5.49 20.46
CA ILE A 228 1.37 -5.34 20.86
C ILE A 228 0.70 -6.70 21.03
N LEU A 229 0.89 -7.61 20.08
CA LEU A 229 0.28 -8.94 20.14
C LEU A 229 0.81 -9.78 21.33
N SER A 230 2.06 -9.55 21.76
CA SER A 230 2.60 -10.19 22.94
C SER A 230 1.88 -9.76 24.23
N MET A 231 1.37 -8.54 24.28
CA MET A 231 0.54 -8.05 25.39
C MET A 231 -0.85 -8.73 25.37
N GLY A 232 -1.48 -8.83 24.21
CA GLY A 232 -2.75 -9.54 24.05
C GLY A 232 -2.68 -11.00 24.52
N ARG A 233 -1.58 -11.70 24.22
CA ARG A 233 -1.34 -13.07 24.74
C ARG A 233 -1.27 -13.16 26.26
N ARG A 234 -0.98 -12.08 26.96
CA ARG A 234 -0.95 -11.98 28.42
C ARG A 234 -2.26 -11.42 28.99
N ASN A 235 -3.33 -11.37 28.19
CA ASN A 235 -4.64 -10.76 28.51
C ASN A 235 -4.51 -9.27 28.92
N LYS A 236 -3.59 -8.54 28.31
CA LYS A 236 -3.43 -7.09 28.49
C LYS A 236 -3.67 -6.40 27.16
N MET A 237 -4.39 -5.27 27.18
CA MET A 237 -4.71 -4.49 26.01
C MET A 237 -5.33 -5.35 24.89
N THR A 238 -6.35 -6.13 25.24
CA THR A 238 -6.93 -7.14 24.35
C THR A 238 -7.69 -6.52 23.18
N GLY A 239 -8.36 -5.40 23.38
CA GLY A 239 -9.01 -4.66 22.31
C GLY A 239 -8.00 -4.04 21.33
N THR A 240 -6.92 -3.44 21.86
CA THR A 240 -5.80 -2.95 21.04
C THR A 240 -5.17 -4.11 20.28
N ALA A 241 -4.90 -5.25 20.92
CA ALA A 241 -4.34 -6.42 20.27
C ALA A 241 -5.27 -6.97 19.16
N GLU A 242 -6.58 -6.93 19.34
CA GLU A 242 -7.55 -7.32 18.32
C GLU A 242 -7.52 -6.39 17.10
N GLN A 243 -7.44 -5.05 17.30
CA GLN A 243 -7.20 -4.11 16.21
C GLN A 243 -5.96 -4.51 15.41
N PHE A 244 -4.85 -4.75 16.10
CA PHE A 244 -3.58 -5.14 15.47
C PHE A 244 -3.61 -6.51 14.80
N GLN A 245 -4.50 -7.44 15.19
CA GLN A 245 -4.68 -8.70 14.47
C GLN A 245 -5.33 -8.48 13.09
N TYR A 246 -6.33 -7.59 13.00
CA TYR A 246 -6.94 -7.25 11.72
C TYR A 246 -5.96 -6.50 10.82
N ILE A 247 -5.22 -5.54 11.37
CA ILE A 247 -4.18 -4.82 10.65
C ILE A 247 -3.11 -5.80 10.13
N LEU A 248 -2.56 -6.67 10.98
CA LEU A 248 -1.57 -7.67 10.58
C LEU A 248 -2.06 -8.58 9.44
N ARG A 249 -3.35 -8.88 9.40
CA ARG A 249 -3.95 -9.67 8.31
C ARG A 249 -3.91 -8.93 6.99
N ASP A 250 -4.24 -7.63 6.98
CA ASP A 250 -4.15 -6.77 5.81
C ASP A 250 -2.68 -6.62 5.37
N GLU A 251 -1.78 -6.32 6.30
CA GLU A 251 -0.35 -6.17 6.04
C GLU A 251 0.31 -7.45 5.50
N SER A 252 -0.17 -8.62 5.93
CA SER A 252 0.28 -9.89 5.36
C SER A 252 -0.08 -10.02 3.87
N MET A 253 -1.22 -9.48 3.46
CA MET A 253 -1.62 -9.43 2.05
C MET A 253 -0.80 -8.39 1.28
N HIS A 254 -0.53 -7.23 1.87
CA HIS A 254 0.30 -6.16 1.27
C HIS A 254 1.71 -6.68 0.97
N LEU A 255 2.38 -7.24 1.97
CA LEU A 255 3.70 -7.82 1.83
C LEU A 255 3.75 -8.90 0.74
N ASN A 256 2.79 -9.84 0.75
CA ASN A 256 2.73 -10.90 -0.25
C ASN A 256 2.47 -10.36 -1.66
N PHE A 257 1.63 -9.33 -1.80
CA PHE A 257 1.43 -8.66 -3.10
C PHE A 257 2.72 -7.99 -3.57
N GLY A 258 3.39 -7.25 -2.70
CA GLY A 258 4.66 -6.60 -3.01
C GLY A 258 5.74 -7.57 -3.46
N ILE A 259 5.88 -8.72 -2.78
CA ILE A 259 6.81 -9.79 -3.15
C ILE A 259 6.48 -10.34 -4.54
N ASP A 260 5.21 -10.56 -4.85
CA ASP A 260 4.80 -11.08 -6.16
C ASP A 260 5.04 -10.05 -7.28
N VAL A 261 4.78 -8.76 -7.03
CA VAL A 261 5.13 -7.67 -7.96
C VAL A 261 6.63 -7.62 -8.21
N ILE A 262 7.45 -7.64 -7.16
CA ILE A 262 8.91 -7.64 -7.27
C ILE A 262 9.40 -8.84 -8.08
N ASN A 263 8.87 -10.03 -7.81
CA ASN A 263 9.23 -11.24 -8.54
C ASN A 263 8.77 -11.18 -10.00
N GLN A 264 7.60 -10.65 -10.27
CA GLN A 264 7.11 -10.49 -11.63
C GLN A 264 7.96 -9.49 -12.44
N ILE A 265 8.36 -8.36 -11.85
CA ILE A 265 9.28 -7.41 -12.49
C ILE A 265 10.61 -8.08 -12.81
N LYS A 266 11.16 -8.89 -11.89
CA LYS A 266 12.41 -9.65 -12.12
C LYS A 266 12.28 -10.66 -13.25
N LEU A 267 11.12 -11.33 -13.36
CA LEU A 267 10.86 -12.30 -14.43
C LEU A 267 10.75 -11.59 -15.79
N GLU A 268 10.09 -10.45 -15.85
CA GLU A 268 9.93 -9.67 -17.09
C GLU A 268 11.21 -8.93 -17.49
N ASN A 269 12.06 -8.60 -16.51
CA ASN A 269 13.27 -7.80 -16.70
C ASN A 269 14.49 -8.43 -15.99
N PRO A 270 14.93 -9.64 -16.39
CA PRO A 270 15.98 -10.36 -15.68
C PRO A 270 17.33 -9.62 -15.67
N HIS A 271 17.56 -8.72 -16.64
CA HIS A 271 18.76 -7.90 -16.74
C HIS A 271 18.89 -6.88 -15.58
N LEU A 272 17.81 -6.55 -14.87
CA LEU A 272 17.86 -5.66 -13.72
C LEU A 272 18.46 -6.34 -12.47
N TRP A 273 18.43 -7.67 -12.40
CA TRP A 273 18.83 -8.44 -11.23
C TRP A 273 20.30 -8.88 -11.33
N THR A 274 21.22 -7.89 -11.42
CA THR A 274 22.67 -8.12 -11.49
C THR A 274 23.25 -8.58 -10.15
N SER A 275 24.50 -9.05 -10.15
CA SER A 275 25.23 -9.44 -8.93
C SER A 275 25.44 -8.26 -7.97
N GLU A 276 25.72 -7.10 -8.54
CA GLU A 276 25.92 -5.84 -7.81
C GLU A 276 24.60 -5.42 -7.14
N PHE A 277 23.49 -5.49 -7.89
CA PHE A 277 22.17 -5.15 -7.35
C PHE A 277 21.72 -6.12 -6.24
N LYS A 278 21.99 -7.41 -6.39
CA LYS A 278 21.75 -8.40 -5.33
C LYS A 278 22.51 -8.06 -4.05
N THR A 279 23.78 -7.68 -4.17
CA THR A 279 24.61 -7.28 -3.02
C THR A 279 24.03 -6.02 -2.36
N TYR A 280 23.62 -5.04 -3.18
CA TYR A 280 22.95 -3.85 -2.70
C TYR A 280 21.67 -4.17 -1.90
N VAL A 281 20.80 -5.02 -2.45
CA VAL A 281 19.54 -5.42 -1.78
C VAL A 281 19.82 -6.14 -0.46
N ILE A 282 20.81 -7.02 -0.41
CA ILE A 282 21.21 -7.69 0.85
C ILE A 282 21.62 -6.66 1.91
N ASN A 283 22.40 -5.66 1.53
CA ASN A 283 22.82 -4.60 2.45
C ASN A 283 21.65 -3.73 2.90
N LEU A 284 20.74 -3.38 1.97
CA LEU A 284 19.52 -2.65 2.28
C LEU A 284 18.66 -3.36 3.34
N VAL A 285 18.50 -4.68 3.22
CA VAL A 285 17.76 -5.48 4.21
C VAL A 285 18.51 -5.50 5.56
N LYS A 286 19.84 -5.63 5.55
CA LYS A 286 20.65 -5.59 6.77
C LYS A 286 20.54 -4.25 7.49
N GLU A 287 20.56 -3.13 6.75
CA GLU A 287 20.36 -1.80 7.32
C GLU A 287 19.00 -1.69 8.02
N GLY A 288 17.92 -2.23 7.41
CA GLY A 288 16.60 -2.29 8.05
C GLY A 288 16.61 -3.12 9.35
N VAL A 289 17.26 -4.27 9.35
CA VAL A 289 17.42 -5.10 10.56
C VAL A 289 18.22 -4.38 11.64
N ASP A 290 19.29 -3.69 11.28
CA ASP A 290 20.12 -2.93 12.24
C ASP A 290 19.33 -1.78 12.87
N LEU A 291 18.41 -1.14 12.12
CA LEU A 291 17.51 -0.13 12.66
C LEU A 291 16.53 -0.73 13.68
N GLU A 292 16.03 -1.94 13.45
CA GLU A 292 15.17 -2.63 14.42
C GLU A 292 15.91 -3.00 15.71
N TYR A 293 17.16 -3.41 15.65
CA TYR A 293 17.96 -3.64 16.86
C TYR A 293 18.24 -2.38 17.68
N GLN A 294 18.14 -1.20 17.07
CA GLN A 294 18.29 0.08 17.77
C GLN A 294 16.95 0.60 18.34
N TYR A 295 15.84 0.13 17.80
CA TYR A 295 14.49 0.53 18.24
C TYR A 295 14.06 -0.20 19.51
#